data_2de19d94d06674ffc47c8fd43196b30a
#
_entry.id   2de19d94d06674ffc47c8fd43196b30a
#
_cell.length_a   1.000
_cell.length_b   1.000
_cell.length_c   1.000
_cell.angle_alpha   90.00
_cell.angle_beta   90.00
_cell.angle_gamma   90.00
#
_symmetry.space_group_name_H-M   'P 1'
#
loop_
_entity.id
_entity.type
_entity.pdbx_description
1 polymer ?
#
loop_
_entity_poly.entity_id
_entity_poly.type
_entity_poly.pdbx_seq_one_letter_code
_entity_poly.pdbx_strand_id
1 'polypeptide(L)'
;MPEPVLPVFAVGVTAGCGKETGRRDSYVDFDEPHFIEHANRGWYELATSSGLFDATREFLLALPAHRYNPRVDLERRSTWRRVRLLDGWDVMGAACAIRRGRSVLGFDECLLGSRAGRPEFSMLSLDSSVSLVGTTWQHGIGSFVVPDPGSTQAVRLILDWAADGPDSSPENRAAALAWLQRNESAVAERS
;
A
#
# COMPACT_ATOMS: atom_id res chain seq x y z
N MET A 1 -17.94 10.23 -12.86
CA MET A 1 -16.48 10.03 -12.78
C MET A 1 -16.21 9.08 -11.63
N PRO A 2 -15.23 8.17 -11.74
CA PRO A 2 -14.87 7.35 -10.59
C PRO A 2 -14.43 8.24 -9.43
N GLU A 3 -14.76 7.82 -8.22
CA GLU A 3 -14.39 8.57 -7.02
C GLU A 3 -12.87 8.68 -6.89
N PRO A 4 -12.31 9.87 -6.56
CA PRO A 4 -10.88 10.00 -6.33
C PRO A 4 -10.46 9.14 -5.14
N VAL A 5 -9.52 8.24 -5.38
CA VAL A 5 -8.93 7.32 -4.41
C VAL A 5 -7.69 7.96 -3.82
N LEU A 6 -7.37 7.67 -2.55
CA LEU A 6 -6.12 8.14 -1.94
C LEU A 6 -4.92 7.73 -2.81
N PRO A 7 -4.06 8.67 -3.23
CA PRO A 7 -2.93 8.36 -4.11
C PRO A 7 -1.95 7.35 -3.50
N VAL A 8 -1.38 6.47 -4.33
CA VAL A 8 -0.45 5.42 -3.86
C VAL A 8 0.72 5.99 -3.06
N PHE A 9 1.31 7.10 -3.54
CA PHE A 9 2.45 7.73 -2.86
C PHE A 9 2.10 8.22 -1.44
N ALA A 10 0.84 8.60 -1.22
CA ALA A 10 0.38 9.05 0.09
C ALA A 10 0.18 7.90 1.09
N VAL A 11 -0.10 6.67 0.60
CA VAL A 11 -0.18 5.49 1.48
C VAL A 11 1.19 5.11 2.04
N GLY A 12 2.26 5.28 1.27
CA GLY A 12 3.62 4.97 1.71
C GLY A 12 4.06 5.71 2.98
N VAL A 13 3.60 6.96 3.16
CA VAL A 13 3.96 7.77 4.35
C VAL A 13 3.24 7.34 5.63
N THR A 14 2.22 6.47 5.55
CA THR A 14 1.56 5.90 6.73
C THR A 14 2.51 5.06 7.59
N ALA A 15 3.66 4.67 7.05
CA ALA A 15 4.74 4.04 7.83
C ALA A 15 5.23 4.91 9.00
N GLY A 16 5.12 6.23 8.87
CA GLY A 16 5.44 7.20 9.93
C GLY A 16 4.32 7.44 10.95
N CYS A 17 3.13 6.87 10.75
CA CYS A 17 2.03 7.01 11.70
C CYS A 17 2.32 6.22 12.98
N GLY A 18 2.02 6.82 14.13
CA GLY A 18 2.09 6.17 15.43
C GLY A 18 0.77 5.49 15.83
N LYS A 19 0.76 4.90 17.02
CA LYS A 19 -0.43 4.18 17.56
C LYS A 19 -1.64 5.09 17.80
N GLU A 20 -1.42 6.39 17.97
CA GLU A 20 -2.47 7.41 18.13
C GLU A 20 -3.39 7.51 16.92
N THR A 21 -2.93 7.08 15.74
CA THR A 21 -3.75 7.04 14.52
C THR A 21 -4.61 5.76 14.42
N GLY A 22 -4.61 4.90 15.44
CA GLY A 22 -5.24 3.59 15.38
C GLY A 22 -4.41 2.53 14.63
N ARG A 23 -3.15 2.84 14.31
CA ARG A 23 -2.23 1.90 13.68
C ARG A 23 -2.10 0.62 14.49
N ARG A 24 -2.19 -0.51 13.80
CA ARG A 24 -1.91 -1.85 14.35
C ARG A 24 -0.89 -2.55 13.48
N ASP A 25 0.06 -3.22 14.11
CA ASP A 25 1.15 -3.93 13.46
C ASP A 25 1.04 -5.44 13.69
N SER A 26 1.44 -6.22 12.69
CA SER A 26 1.77 -7.64 12.81
C SER A 26 3.22 -7.81 12.40
N TYR A 27 4.04 -8.33 13.28
CA TYR A 27 5.47 -8.48 13.12
C TYR A 27 5.87 -9.91 13.44
N VAL A 28 6.79 -10.46 12.65
CA VAL A 28 7.38 -11.79 12.86
C VAL A 28 8.88 -11.66 12.65
N ASP A 29 9.66 -12.19 13.61
CA ASP A 29 11.11 -12.20 13.52
C ASP A 29 11.59 -13.20 12.46
N PHE A 30 12.73 -12.92 11.82
CA PHE A 30 13.35 -13.85 10.84
C PHE A 30 13.78 -15.17 11.46
N ASP A 31 14.09 -15.16 12.76
CA ASP A 31 14.53 -16.34 13.50
C ASP A 31 13.36 -17.24 13.94
N GLU A 32 12.11 -16.80 13.79
CA GLU A 32 10.95 -17.63 14.09
C GLU A 32 10.81 -18.80 13.10
N PRO A 33 10.60 -20.03 13.56
CA PRO A 33 10.22 -21.14 12.66
C PRO A 33 8.94 -20.76 11.89
N HIS A 34 8.91 -21.06 10.59
CA HIS A 34 7.74 -20.78 9.74
C HIS A 34 7.34 -19.30 9.68
N PHE A 35 8.30 -18.39 9.79
CA PHE A 35 8.05 -16.95 9.88
C PHE A 35 7.17 -16.41 8.73
N ILE A 36 7.27 -16.96 7.51
CA ILE A 36 6.42 -16.57 6.37
C ILE A 36 4.95 -16.93 6.62
N GLU A 37 4.69 -18.14 7.15
CA GLU A 37 3.33 -18.59 7.47
C GLU A 37 2.71 -17.73 8.59
N HIS A 38 3.51 -17.40 9.61
CA HIS A 38 3.08 -16.51 10.69
C HIS A 38 2.83 -15.09 10.18
N ALA A 39 3.70 -14.56 9.32
CA ALA A 39 3.50 -13.25 8.71
C ALA A 39 2.26 -13.21 7.80
N ASN A 40 1.98 -14.29 7.04
CA ASN A 40 0.75 -14.42 6.26
C ASN A 40 -0.50 -14.41 7.15
N ARG A 41 -0.48 -15.14 8.25
CA ARG A 41 -1.59 -15.16 9.21
C ARG A 41 -1.83 -13.76 9.77
N GLY A 42 -0.77 -13.11 10.27
CA GLY A 42 -0.88 -11.78 10.83
C GLY A 42 -1.34 -10.73 9.82
N TRP A 43 -0.88 -10.81 8.56
CA TRP A 43 -1.39 -9.98 7.47
C TRP A 43 -2.90 -10.17 7.29
N TYR A 44 -3.36 -11.43 7.22
CA TYR A 44 -4.78 -11.74 6.98
C TYR A 44 -5.68 -11.30 8.15
N GLU A 45 -5.24 -11.51 9.39
CA GLU A 45 -5.93 -11.07 10.59
C GLU A 45 -6.07 -9.54 10.64
N LEU A 46 -5.00 -8.81 10.31
CA LEU A 46 -5.07 -7.35 10.19
C LEU A 46 -6.02 -6.91 9.08
N ALA A 47 -5.92 -7.49 7.90
CA ALA A 47 -6.74 -7.14 6.75
C ALA A 47 -8.24 -7.37 7.02
N THR A 48 -8.59 -8.52 7.58
CA THR A 48 -10.00 -8.87 7.88
C THR A 48 -10.56 -8.05 9.03
N SER A 49 -9.82 -7.94 10.14
CA SER A 49 -10.28 -7.22 11.33
C SER A 49 -10.34 -5.71 11.17
N SER A 50 -9.68 -5.15 10.15
CA SER A 50 -9.73 -3.72 9.84
C SER A 50 -10.74 -3.35 8.75
N GLY A 51 -11.32 -4.33 8.05
CA GLY A 51 -12.25 -4.05 6.95
C GLY A 51 -11.56 -3.66 5.65
N LEU A 52 -10.33 -4.15 5.40
CA LEU A 52 -9.65 -3.93 4.12
C LEU A 52 -10.44 -4.50 2.94
N PHE A 53 -11.10 -5.63 3.13
CA PHE A 53 -11.87 -6.33 2.11
C PHE A 53 -13.35 -5.93 2.15
N ASP A 54 -13.96 -5.74 0.98
CA ASP A 54 -15.40 -5.68 0.86
C ASP A 54 -16.05 -7.08 0.98
N ALA A 55 -17.38 -7.14 0.85
CA ALA A 55 -18.13 -8.40 0.92
C ALA A 55 -17.74 -9.42 -0.16
N THR A 56 -17.14 -8.97 -1.25
CA THR A 56 -16.64 -9.81 -2.37
C THR A 56 -15.16 -10.13 -2.26
N ARG A 57 -14.52 -9.73 -1.16
CA ARG A 57 -13.07 -9.83 -0.89
C ARG A 57 -12.22 -9.02 -1.86
N GLU A 58 -12.78 -7.90 -2.34
CA GLU A 58 -12.07 -6.96 -3.24
C GLU A 58 -11.42 -5.83 -2.45
N PHE A 59 -10.32 -5.34 -2.99
CA PHE A 59 -9.53 -4.22 -2.46
C PHE A 59 -8.65 -3.63 -3.57
N LEU A 60 -7.95 -2.56 -3.28
CA LEU A 60 -6.98 -1.95 -4.17
C LEU A 60 -5.57 -2.40 -3.80
N LEU A 61 -4.81 -2.85 -4.79
CA LEU A 61 -3.40 -3.21 -4.66
C LEU A 61 -2.56 -2.27 -5.51
N ALA A 62 -1.52 -1.69 -4.92
CA ALA A 62 -0.56 -0.88 -5.66
C ALA A 62 0.34 -1.78 -6.51
N LEU A 63 0.25 -1.64 -7.82
CA LEU A 63 1.10 -2.36 -8.76
C LEU A 63 1.87 -1.39 -9.66
N PRO A 64 3.06 -1.76 -10.15
CA PRO A 64 3.81 -0.94 -11.10
C PRO A 64 2.94 -0.54 -12.29
N ALA A 65 2.97 0.74 -12.64
CA ALA A 65 2.16 1.29 -13.73
C ALA A 65 2.60 0.77 -15.11
N HIS A 66 3.89 0.47 -15.26
CA HIS A 66 4.51 -0.03 -16.47
C HIS A 66 5.74 -0.89 -16.13
N ARG A 67 6.34 -1.51 -17.11
CA ARG A 67 7.63 -2.22 -16.91
C ARG A 67 8.67 -1.22 -16.40
N TYR A 68 9.12 -1.42 -15.18
CA TYR A 68 10.18 -0.63 -14.60
C TYR A 68 11.51 -0.94 -15.29
N ASN A 69 12.13 0.09 -15.86
CA ASN A 69 13.48 -0.01 -16.39
C ASN A 69 14.41 0.82 -15.48
N PRO A 70 15.23 0.20 -14.62
CA PRO A 70 16.08 0.91 -13.67
C PRO A 70 17.16 1.80 -14.32
N ARG A 71 17.34 1.68 -15.65
CA ARG A 71 18.29 2.51 -16.41
C ARG A 71 17.67 3.81 -16.92
N VAL A 72 16.33 3.89 -16.93
CA VAL A 72 15.58 5.02 -17.49
C VAL A 72 14.64 5.62 -16.46
N ASP A 73 14.04 4.77 -15.63
CA ASP A 73 13.04 5.20 -14.64
C ASP A 73 13.75 5.47 -13.30
N LEU A 74 13.83 6.73 -12.91
CA LEU A 74 14.38 7.13 -11.62
C LEU A 74 13.42 6.82 -10.47
N GLU A 75 12.11 6.73 -10.77
CA GLU A 75 11.06 6.45 -9.79
C GLU A 75 10.17 5.28 -10.23
N ARG A 76 9.93 4.34 -9.30
CA ARG A 76 8.96 3.26 -9.49
C ARG A 76 7.55 3.82 -9.34
N ARG A 77 6.89 4.11 -10.46
CA ARG A 77 5.48 4.55 -10.43
C ARG A 77 4.57 3.36 -10.20
N SER A 78 3.69 3.49 -9.24
CA SER A 78 2.65 2.48 -8.96
C SER A 78 1.26 3.08 -9.13
N THR A 79 0.33 2.26 -9.56
CA THR A 79 -1.08 2.61 -9.68
C THR A 79 -1.95 1.61 -8.95
N TRP A 80 -3.10 2.06 -8.46
CA TRP A 80 -4.08 1.17 -7.88
C TRP A 80 -4.68 0.23 -8.93
N ARG A 81 -4.76 -1.04 -8.56
CA ARG A 81 -5.52 -2.05 -9.30
C ARG A 81 -6.53 -2.69 -8.36
N ARG A 82 -7.80 -2.71 -8.76
CA ARG A 82 -8.83 -3.46 -8.05
C ARG A 82 -8.57 -4.94 -8.27
N VAL A 83 -8.43 -5.67 -7.18
CA VAL A 83 -8.13 -7.10 -7.16
C VAL A 83 -9.04 -7.80 -6.17
N ARG A 84 -9.18 -9.11 -6.30
CA ARG A 84 -9.94 -9.95 -5.38
C ARG A 84 -9.03 -11.02 -4.77
N LEU A 85 -9.09 -11.18 -3.46
CA LEU A 85 -8.38 -12.24 -2.77
C LEU A 85 -9.05 -13.59 -3.06
N LEU A 86 -8.30 -14.49 -3.70
CA LEU A 86 -8.74 -15.86 -4.00
C LEU A 86 -8.48 -16.77 -2.80
N ASP A 87 -9.10 -17.97 -2.80
CA ASP A 87 -8.74 -19.03 -1.88
C ASP A 87 -7.32 -19.54 -2.19
N GLY A 88 -6.60 -19.99 -1.17
CA GLY A 88 -5.22 -20.42 -1.33
C GLY A 88 -4.21 -19.29 -1.55
N TRP A 89 -4.54 -18.08 -1.08
CA TRP A 89 -3.63 -16.94 -1.11
C TRP A 89 -2.36 -17.19 -0.26
N ASP A 90 -1.24 -16.64 -0.73
CA ASP A 90 0.05 -16.61 -0.03
C ASP A 90 0.75 -15.28 -0.34
N VAL A 91 0.31 -14.21 0.33
CA VAL A 91 0.77 -12.84 0.07
C VAL A 91 2.21 -12.65 0.50
N MET A 92 2.57 -13.12 1.71
CA MET A 92 3.92 -12.96 2.23
C MET A 92 4.92 -13.88 1.54
N GLY A 93 4.54 -15.12 1.20
CA GLY A 93 5.39 -15.99 0.40
C GLY A 93 5.64 -15.43 -1.00
N ALA A 94 4.60 -14.88 -1.64
CA ALA A 94 4.75 -14.17 -2.91
C ALA A 94 5.64 -12.92 -2.80
N ALA A 95 5.55 -12.18 -1.68
CA ALA A 95 6.37 -11.00 -1.41
C ALA A 95 7.84 -11.34 -1.12
N CYS A 96 8.08 -12.46 -0.43
CA CYS A 96 9.44 -12.92 -0.09
C CYS A 96 10.07 -13.80 -1.16
N ALA A 97 9.36 -14.16 -2.21
CA ALA A 97 9.89 -15.00 -3.28
C ALA A 97 10.99 -14.29 -4.06
N ILE A 98 12.22 -14.80 -3.96
CA ILE A 98 13.32 -14.39 -4.83
C ILE A 98 13.15 -15.10 -6.17
N ARG A 99 12.62 -14.43 -7.17
CA ARG A 99 12.52 -14.99 -8.51
C ARG A 99 13.88 -14.93 -9.21
N ARG A 100 14.52 -16.07 -9.33
CA ARG A 100 15.66 -16.26 -10.22
C ARG A 100 15.11 -16.61 -11.61
N GLY A 101 15.14 -15.67 -12.54
CA GLY A 101 14.75 -15.89 -13.93
C GLY A 101 13.57 -15.04 -14.40
N ARG A 102 13.38 -15.00 -15.73
CA ARG A 102 12.30 -14.23 -16.36
C ARG A 102 10.93 -14.76 -15.89
N SER A 103 10.15 -13.89 -15.30
CA SER A 103 8.74 -14.16 -14.99
C SER A 103 7.99 -14.42 -16.29
N VAL A 104 6.98 -15.31 -16.26
CA VAL A 104 6.04 -15.56 -17.36
C VAL A 104 5.37 -14.26 -17.84
N LEU A 105 5.28 -13.23 -16.95
CA LEU A 105 4.77 -11.91 -17.25
C LEU A 105 5.86 -10.95 -17.79
N GLY A 106 7.11 -11.41 -17.93
CA GLY A 106 8.22 -10.61 -18.42
C GLY A 106 8.69 -9.50 -17.45
N PHE A 107 8.32 -9.59 -16.18
CA PHE A 107 8.82 -8.72 -15.11
C PHE A 107 9.91 -9.45 -14.33
N ASP A 108 11.08 -8.86 -14.23
CA ASP A 108 12.16 -9.37 -13.38
C ASP A 108 11.93 -9.09 -11.89
N GLU A 109 10.73 -8.57 -11.54
CA GLU A 109 10.41 -8.05 -10.22
C GLU A 109 9.29 -8.83 -9.56
N CYS A 110 9.43 -9.03 -8.24
CA CYS A 110 8.35 -9.47 -7.40
C CYS A 110 7.29 -8.36 -7.31
N LEU A 111 6.03 -8.64 -7.62
CA LEU A 111 4.95 -7.65 -7.59
C LEU A 111 4.65 -7.12 -6.18
N LEU A 112 4.86 -7.97 -5.17
CA LEU A 112 4.53 -7.69 -3.76
C LEU A 112 5.78 -7.50 -2.89
N GLY A 113 6.96 -7.48 -3.48
CA GLY A 113 8.20 -7.38 -2.74
C GLY A 113 9.34 -6.71 -3.48
N SER A 114 10.40 -6.46 -2.75
CA SER A 114 11.66 -5.95 -3.28
C SER A 114 12.48 -7.04 -3.97
N ARG A 115 13.51 -6.64 -4.72
CA ARG A 115 14.50 -7.57 -5.31
C ARG A 115 15.25 -8.39 -4.27
N ALA A 116 15.28 -7.93 -3.02
CA ALA A 116 15.90 -8.66 -1.91
C ALA A 116 14.97 -9.74 -1.30
N GLY A 117 13.81 -10.01 -1.89
CA GLY A 117 12.84 -10.97 -1.38
C GLY A 117 12.21 -10.51 -0.07
N ARG A 118 11.88 -9.23 0.02
CA ARG A 118 11.29 -8.63 1.22
C ARG A 118 9.97 -7.98 0.89
N PRO A 119 8.95 -8.05 1.78
CA PRO A 119 7.66 -7.42 1.56
C PRO A 119 7.80 -5.91 1.29
N GLU A 120 7.16 -5.45 0.23
CA GLU A 120 7.11 -4.05 -0.17
C GLU A 120 5.84 -3.83 -1.00
N PHE A 121 4.69 -3.82 -0.34
CA PHE A 121 3.41 -3.64 -1.00
C PHE A 121 2.48 -2.72 -0.22
N SER A 122 1.57 -2.06 -0.92
CA SER A 122 0.52 -1.23 -0.34
C SER A 122 -0.84 -1.69 -0.84
N MET A 123 -1.80 -1.76 0.08
CA MET A 123 -3.19 -2.09 -0.16
C MET A 123 -4.09 -1.00 0.43
N LEU A 124 -5.28 -0.84 -0.15
CA LEU A 124 -6.27 0.13 0.30
C LEU A 124 -7.66 -0.47 0.14
N SER A 125 -8.55 -0.24 1.09
CA SER A 125 -9.96 -0.61 0.93
C SER A 125 -10.60 0.19 -0.22
N LEU A 126 -11.67 -0.34 -0.82
CA LEU A 126 -12.31 0.31 -1.98
C LEU A 126 -12.85 1.70 -1.65
N ASP A 127 -13.24 1.94 -0.42
CA ASP A 127 -13.71 3.24 0.11
C ASP A 127 -12.59 4.13 0.65
N SER A 128 -11.34 3.69 0.57
CA SER A 128 -10.16 4.37 1.12
C SER A 128 -10.13 4.53 2.64
N SER A 129 -10.98 3.82 3.38
CA SER A 129 -11.07 3.91 4.84
C SER A 129 -9.98 3.13 5.59
N VAL A 130 -9.30 2.19 4.91
CA VAL A 130 -8.24 1.37 5.52
C VAL A 130 -7.07 1.24 4.56
N SER A 131 -5.86 1.57 5.01
CA SER A 131 -4.62 1.21 4.34
C SER A 131 -3.91 0.06 5.04
N LEU A 132 -3.31 -0.85 4.28
CA LEU A 132 -2.44 -1.91 4.77
C LEU A 132 -1.15 -1.92 3.97
N VAL A 133 -0.02 -1.95 4.68
CA VAL A 133 1.31 -1.95 4.07
C VAL A 133 2.09 -3.17 4.56
N GLY A 134 2.62 -3.95 3.63
CA GLY A 134 3.61 -4.99 3.91
C GLY A 134 5.00 -4.39 3.89
N THR A 135 5.80 -4.69 4.91
CA THR A 135 7.11 -4.07 5.09
C THR A 135 8.11 -4.99 5.79
N THR A 136 9.34 -4.53 5.81
CA THR A 136 10.46 -5.20 6.48
C THR A 136 11.03 -4.27 7.53
N TRP A 137 11.21 -4.79 8.72
CA TRP A 137 11.96 -4.16 9.80
C TRP A 137 13.37 -4.76 9.89
N GLN A 138 14.19 -4.24 10.79
CA GLN A 138 15.59 -4.67 10.93
C GLN A 138 15.75 -6.18 11.13
N HIS A 139 14.87 -6.79 11.92
CA HIS A 139 14.99 -8.21 12.32
C HIS A 139 13.80 -9.07 11.89
N GLY A 140 12.87 -8.55 11.09
CA GLY A 140 11.70 -9.32 10.69
C GLY A 140 10.88 -8.68 9.59
N ILE A 141 9.79 -9.34 9.27
CA ILE A 141 8.81 -8.91 8.28
C ILE A 141 7.43 -8.83 8.88
N GLY A 142 6.53 -8.17 8.18
CA GLY A 142 5.11 -8.18 8.52
C GLY A 142 4.34 -7.11 7.79
N SER A 143 3.27 -6.67 8.42
CA SER A 143 2.40 -5.63 7.88
C SER A 143 1.85 -4.75 8.99
N PHE A 144 1.37 -3.60 8.59
CA PHE A 144 0.61 -2.73 9.47
C PHE A 144 -0.61 -2.17 8.75
N VAL A 145 -1.64 -1.84 9.52
CA VAL A 145 -2.82 -1.13 9.04
C VAL A 145 -2.92 0.24 9.68
N VAL A 146 -3.45 1.19 8.93
CA VAL A 146 -3.86 2.50 9.43
C VAL A 146 -5.30 2.72 9.01
N PRO A 147 -6.25 2.83 9.96
CA PRO A 147 -7.61 3.22 9.66
C PRO A 147 -7.67 4.70 9.28
N ASP A 148 -8.59 5.03 8.40
CA ASP A 148 -8.80 6.39 7.89
C ASP A 148 -7.49 7.13 7.54
N PRO A 149 -6.65 6.55 6.67
CA PRO A 149 -5.31 7.06 6.40
C PRO A 149 -5.33 8.51 5.90
N GLY A 150 -6.41 8.90 5.22
CA GLY A 150 -6.61 10.25 4.70
C GLY A 150 -6.76 11.33 5.76
N SER A 151 -7.15 10.98 6.98
CA SER A 151 -7.26 11.92 8.10
C SER A 151 -5.94 12.14 8.83
N THR A 152 -4.93 11.29 8.60
CA THR A 152 -3.66 11.39 9.32
C THR A 152 -2.84 12.60 8.88
N GLN A 153 -2.16 13.24 9.83
CA GLN A 153 -1.32 14.39 9.56
C GLN A 153 -0.23 14.10 8.52
N ALA A 154 0.40 12.92 8.58
CA ALA A 154 1.46 12.55 7.64
C ALA A 154 0.95 12.50 6.19
N VAL A 155 -0.24 11.92 5.98
CA VAL A 155 -0.87 11.85 4.66
C VAL A 155 -1.29 13.24 4.18
N ARG A 156 -1.86 14.08 5.05
CA ARG A 156 -2.21 15.45 4.70
C ARG A 156 -1.00 16.25 4.25
N LEU A 157 0.08 16.23 5.00
CA LEU A 157 1.31 16.95 4.67
C LEU A 157 1.90 16.54 3.32
N ILE A 158 1.93 15.25 2.99
CA ILE A 158 2.45 14.80 1.70
C ILE A 158 1.52 15.17 0.53
N LEU A 159 0.21 15.17 0.76
CA LEU A 159 -0.75 15.61 -0.25
C LEU A 159 -0.65 17.12 -0.53
N ASP A 160 -0.55 17.95 0.51
CA ASP A 160 -0.35 19.39 0.38
C ASP A 160 0.98 19.69 -0.34
N TRP A 161 2.05 18.99 0.05
CA TRP A 161 3.33 19.12 -0.64
C TRP A 161 3.23 18.68 -2.11
N ALA A 162 2.52 17.59 -2.42
CA ALA A 162 2.37 17.12 -3.79
C ALA A 162 1.50 18.07 -4.64
N ALA A 163 0.53 18.74 -4.03
CA ALA A 163 -0.32 19.72 -4.71
C ALA A 163 0.45 21.00 -5.09
N ASP A 164 1.28 21.51 -4.19
CA ASP A 164 1.90 22.85 -4.33
C ASP A 164 3.42 22.80 -4.53
N GLY A 165 4.07 21.67 -4.21
CA GLY A 165 5.53 21.55 -4.25
C GLY A 165 6.12 21.70 -5.64
N PRO A 166 7.26 22.41 -5.79
CA PRO A 166 7.89 22.69 -7.09
C PRO A 166 8.37 21.40 -7.79
N ASP A 167 8.79 20.40 -7.02
CA ASP A 167 9.37 19.15 -7.53
C ASP A 167 8.31 18.03 -7.71
N SER A 168 7.03 18.32 -7.46
CA SER A 168 5.95 17.33 -7.65
C SER A 168 5.71 17.08 -9.14
N SER A 169 5.63 15.79 -9.51
CA SER A 169 5.26 15.44 -10.88
C SER A 169 3.84 15.93 -11.21
N PRO A 170 3.54 16.26 -12.48
CA PRO A 170 2.19 16.69 -12.88
C PRO A 170 1.10 15.68 -12.48
N GLU A 171 1.38 14.40 -12.56
CA GLU A 171 0.45 13.33 -12.21
C GLU A 171 0.18 13.27 -10.70
N ASN A 172 1.24 13.36 -9.87
CA ASN A 172 1.09 13.38 -8.41
C ASN A 172 0.35 14.62 -7.96
N ARG A 173 0.65 15.78 -8.56
CA ARG A 173 -0.07 17.03 -8.29
C ARG A 173 -1.56 16.92 -8.61
N ALA A 174 -1.90 16.40 -9.80
CA ALA A 174 -3.29 16.22 -10.20
C ALA A 174 -4.03 15.25 -9.26
N ALA A 175 -3.39 14.15 -8.87
CA ALA A 175 -3.98 13.17 -7.96
C ALA A 175 -4.19 13.76 -6.54
N ALA A 176 -3.22 14.51 -6.03
CA ALA A 176 -3.32 15.19 -4.73
C ALA A 176 -4.46 16.21 -4.72
N LEU A 177 -4.51 17.09 -5.72
CA LEU A 177 -5.56 18.11 -5.84
C LEU A 177 -6.95 17.48 -5.94
N ALA A 178 -7.12 16.45 -6.77
CA ALA A 178 -8.41 15.77 -6.92
C ALA A 178 -8.90 15.16 -5.59
N TRP A 179 -7.98 14.59 -4.81
CA TRP A 179 -8.32 13.99 -3.52
C TRP A 179 -8.64 15.07 -2.46
N LEU A 180 -7.83 16.14 -2.35
CA LEU A 180 -8.04 17.24 -1.39
C LEU A 180 -9.36 17.95 -1.63
N GLN A 181 -9.66 18.34 -2.88
CA GLN A 181 -10.90 19.02 -3.26
C GLN A 181 -12.15 18.23 -2.86
N ARG A 182 -12.14 16.92 -3.06
CA ARG A 182 -13.26 16.06 -2.68
C ARG A 182 -13.47 16.03 -1.17
N ASN A 183 -12.39 15.87 -0.40
CA ASN A 183 -12.50 15.74 1.04
C ASN A 183 -12.89 17.06 1.72
N GLU A 184 -12.50 18.20 1.16
CA GLU A 184 -12.98 19.51 1.61
C GLU A 184 -14.49 19.68 1.38
N SER A 185 -14.99 19.27 0.20
CA SER A 185 -16.42 19.29 -0.11
C SER A 185 -17.22 18.41 0.84
N ALA A 186 -16.74 17.21 1.15
CA ALA A 186 -17.39 16.28 2.06
C ALA A 186 -17.44 16.78 3.52
N VAL A 187 -16.47 17.58 3.94
CA VAL A 187 -16.47 18.23 5.27
C VAL A 187 -17.46 19.37 5.31
N ALA A 188 -17.53 20.17 4.25
CA ALA A 188 -18.47 21.30 4.14
C ALA A 188 -19.95 20.85 4.13
N GLU A 189 -20.25 19.68 3.55
CA GLU A 189 -21.62 19.12 3.52
C GLU A 189 -22.08 18.55 4.87
N ARG A 190 -21.16 18.28 5.81
CA ARG A 190 -21.46 17.74 7.15
C ARG A 190 -21.56 18.81 8.24
N SER A 191 -21.22 20.06 7.91
CA SER A 191 -21.23 21.21 8.83
C SER A 191 -22.49 22.06 8.65
#